data_929073b52174a3569f42374f414766f7
#
_entry.id   929073b52174a3569f42374f414766f7
#
_cell.length_a   1.000
_cell.length_b   1.000
_cell.length_c   1.000
_cell.angle_alpha   90.00
_cell.angle_beta   90.00
_cell.angle_gamma   90.00
#
_symmetry.space_group_name_H-M   'P 1'
#
loop_
_entity.id
_entity.type
_entity.pdbx_description
1 polymer ?
#
loop_
_entity_poly.entity_id
_entity_poly.type
_entity_poly.pdbx_seq_one_letter_code
_entity_poly.pdbx_strand_id
1 'polypeptide(L)'
;MKIAFYLISIIAGVAVAFQTGVNSQLRTDTGNAVLASLISFIIGTVALIVLYFAFFRQSPMFPEGYKFEWWKFTGGLLGVLYVTAVVLAAPRIGAGNALAFIVGGQFVAAIIIDHYGWMDLPVTPASLTRIIGIVLLLAGVYLIQKE
;
A
#
# COMPACT_ATOMS: atom_id res chain seq x y z
N MET A 1 9.53 -2.16 -21.73
CA MET A 1 8.53 -1.45 -20.89
C MET A 1 8.19 -2.17 -19.58
N LYS A 2 7.89 -3.47 -19.56
CA LYS A 2 7.51 -4.22 -18.32
C LYS A 2 8.57 -4.15 -17.20
N ILE A 3 9.87 -4.21 -17.54
CA ILE A 3 10.99 -4.15 -16.57
C ILE A 3 10.96 -2.86 -15.74
N ALA A 4 10.67 -1.71 -16.37
CA ALA A 4 10.58 -0.44 -15.65
C ALA A 4 9.50 -0.45 -14.56
N PHE A 5 8.34 -1.06 -14.83
CA PHE A 5 7.28 -1.20 -13.82
C PHE A 5 7.68 -2.13 -12.67
N TYR A 6 8.41 -3.21 -12.93
CA TYR A 6 8.94 -4.06 -11.87
C TYR A 6 9.96 -3.31 -10.98
N LEU A 7 10.85 -2.52 -11.58
CA LEU A 7 11.80 -1.71 -10.82
C LEU A 7 11.10 -0.63 -9.97
N ILE A 8 10.11 0.07 -10.54
CA ILE A 8 9.30 1.04 -9.79
C ILE A 8 8.59 0.36 -8.61
N SER A 9 8.03 -0.84 -8.80
CA SER A 9 7.37 -1.59 -7.73
C SER A 9 8.33 -1.98 -6.61
N ILE A 10 9.57 -2.39 -6.94
CA ILE A 10 10.60 -2.68 -5.94
C ILE A 10 10.96 -1.43 -5.15
N ILE A 11 11.18 -0.30 -5.83
CA ILE A 11 11.48 0.99 -5.18
C ILE A 11 10.34 1.40 -4.26
N ALA A 12 9.09 1.25 -4.69
CA ALA A 12 7.92 1.52 -3.86
C ALA A 12 7.90 0.63 -2.60
N GLY A 13 8.25 -0.65 -2.73
CA GLY A 13 8.38 -1.56 -1.58
C GLY A 13 9.44 -1.11 -0.58
N VAL A 14 10.62 -0.67 -1.07
CA VAL A 14 11.67 -0.10 -0.23
C VAL A 14 11.18 1.16 0.47
N ALA A 15 10.50 2.06 -0.25
CA ALA A 15 9.95 3.29 0.32
C ALA A 15 8.94 3.00 1.44
N VAL A 16 8.09 1.99 1.29
CA VAL A 16 7.14 1.55 2.33
C VAL A 16 7.86 1.06 3.59
N ALA A 17 8.98 0.34 3.44
CA ALA A 17 9.76 -0.11 4.59
C ALA A 17 10.37 1.07 5.38
N PHE A 18 10.94 2.05 4.68
CA PHE A 18 11.42 3.29 5.32
C PHE A 18 10.29 4.09 5.95
N GLN A 19 9.15 4.25 5.24
CA GLN A 19 7.97 4.92 5.78
C GLN A 19 7.49 4.27 7.08
N THR A 20 7.51 2.94 7.16
CA THR A 20 7.15 2.20 8.38
C THR A 20 8.04 2.61 9.55
N GLY A 21 9.37 2.70 9.36
CA GLY A 21 10.30 3.14 10.39
C GLY A 21 10.06 4.58 10.83
N VAL A 22 9.97 5.50 9.86
CA VAL A 22 9.73 6.94 10.12
C VAL A 22 8.41 7.17 10.87
N ASN A 23 7.33 6.54 10.41
CA ASN A 23 6.02 6.69 11.06
C ASN A 23 5.98 6.05 12.44
N SER A 24 6.72 4.97 12.67
CA SER A 24 6.87 4.36 13.99
C SER A 24 7.60 5.28 14.96
N GLN A 25 8.65 5.96 14.50
CA GLN A 25 9.35 6.98 15.29
C GLN A 25 8.42 8.15 15.61
N LEU A 26 7.72 8.67 14.60
CA LEU A 26 6.76 9.77 14.79
C LEU A 26 5.66 9.41 15.79
N ARG A 27 5.20 8.15 15.79
CA ARG A 27 4.28 7.67 16.84
C ARG A 27 4.90 7.71 18.23
N THR A 28 6.17 7.34 18.36
CA THR A 28 6.87 7.39 19.64
C THR A 28 6.94 8.82 20.16
N ASP A 29 7.27 9.78 19.27
CA ASP A 29 7.41 11.19 19.62
C ASP A 29 6.05 11.84 19.95
N THR A 30 4.99 11.47 19.25
CA THR A 30 3.64 12.04 19.45
C THR A 30 2.80 11.29 20.48
N GLY A 31 3.19 10.08 20.87
CA GLY A 31 2.41 9.21 21.75
C GLY A 31 1.11 8.67 21.12
N ASN A 32 0.82 8.96 19.84
CA ASN A 32 -0.46 8.65 19.21
C ASN A 32 -0.29 8.18 17.78
N ALA A 33 -0.73 6.93 17.49
CA ALA A 33 -0.63 6.34 16.16
C ALA A 33 -1.49 7.05 15.11
N VAL A 34 -2.68 7.51 15.49
CA VAL A 34 -3.59 8.22 14.58
C VAL A 34 -3.01 9.59 14.22
N LEU A 35 -2.42 10.29 15.19
CA LEU A 35 -1.76 11.57 14.94
C LEU A 35 -0.53 11.40 14.03
N ALA A 36 0.29 10.37 14.26
CA ALA A 36 1.42 10.06 13.39
C ALA A 36 0.97 9.79 11.94
N SER A 37 -0.08 8.97 11.77
CA SER A 37 -0.68 8.73 10.46
C SER A 37 -1.22 10.00 9.82
N LEU A 38 -1.93 10.84 10.57
CA LEU A 38 -2.48 12.11 10.09
C LEU A 38 -1.37 13.03 9.58
N ILE A 39 -0.30 13.23 10.34
CA ILE A 39 0.85 14.04 9.94
C ILE A 39 1.46 13.49 8.63
N SER A 40 1.67 12.18 8.55
CA SER A 40 2.20 11.53 7.36
C SER A 40 1.33 11.77 6.13
N PHE A 41 0.00 11.64 6.26
CA PHE A 41 -0.93 11.90 5.16
C PHE A 41 -1.01 13.38 4.75
N ILE A 42 -0.93 14.30 5.71
CA ILE A 42 -0.88 15.75 5.41
C ILE A 42 0.36 16.06 4.58
N ILE A 43 1.54 15.59 5.01
CA ILE A 43 2.78 15.81 4.26
C ILE A 43 2.70 15.20 2.86
N GLY A 44 2.19 13.96 2.76
CA GLY A 44 1.96 13.30 1.46
C GLY A 44 0.99 14.08 0.57
N THR A 45 -0.09 14.60 1.14
CA THR A 45 -1.08 15.42 0.41
C THR A 45 -0.45 16.71 -0.10
N VAL A 46 0.33 17.41 0.72
CA VAL A 46 1.06 18.62 0.29
C VAL A 46 2.02 18.30 -0.84
N ALA A 47 2.78 17.21 -0.73
CA ALA A 47 3.69 16.76 -1.80
C ALA A 47 2.95 16.49 -3.11
N LEU A 48 1.79 15.79 -3.05
CA LEU A 48 0.97 15.52 -4.23
C LEU A 48 0.38 16.80 -4.84
N ILE A 49 -0.06 17.76 -4.03
CA ILE A 49 -0.53 19.06 -4.49
C ILE A 49 0.60 19.79 -5.26
N VAL A 50 1.80 19.85 -4.67
CA VAL A 50 2.95 20.48 -5.32
C VAL A 50 3.27 19.80 -6.66
N LEU A 51 3.33 18.45 -6.69
CA LEU A 51 3.59 17.70 -7.92
C LEU A 51 2.50 17.93 -8.98
N TYR A 52 1.22 17.93 -8.57
CA TYR A 52 0.12 18.18 -9.50
C TYR A 52 0.23 19.57 -10.14
N PHE A 53 0.43 20.61 -9.36
CA PHE A 53 0.55 21.97 -9.89
C PHE A 53 1.84 22.21 -10.65
N ALA A 54 2.93 21.51 -10.33
CA ALA A 54 4.19 21.62 -11.06
C ALA A 54 4.12 20.97 -12.45
N PHE A 55 3.48 19.83 -12.59
CA PHE A 55 3.56 19.00 -13.80
C PHE A 55 2.23 18.81 -14.54
N PHE A 56 1.09 18.93 -13.86
CA PHE A 56 -0.23 18.55 -14.39
C PHE A 56 -1.29 19.65 -14.36
N ARG A 57 -0.92 20.89 -14.00
CA ARG A 57 -1.90 21.99 -13.83
C ARG A 57 -2.71 22.32 -15.09
N GLN A 58 -2.24 21.93 -16.27
CA GLN A 58 -2.95 22.15 -17.54
C GLN A 58 -3.96 21.02 -17.84
N SER A 59 -3.89 19.91 -17.11
CA SER A 59 -4.84 18.82 -17.25
C SER A 59 -6.10 19.14 -16.43
N PRO A 60 -7.31 18.91 -16.98
CA PRO A 60 -8.53 19.08 -16.21
C PRO A 60 -8.51 18.10 -15.01
N MET A 61 -8.97 18.57 -13.84
CA MET A 61 -9.02 17.75 -12.63
C MET A 61 -9.92 16.51 -12.82
N PHE A 62 -10.99 16.67 -13.57
CA PHE A 62 -11.83 15.57 -14.04
C PHE A 62 -12.06 15.73 -15.55
N PRO A 63 -11.99 14.65 -16.35
CA PRO A 63 -12.29 14.68 -17.78
C PRO A 63 -13.77 14.99 -18.01
N GLU A 64 -14.09 15.51 -19.20
CA GLU A 64 -15.47 15.74 -19.61
C GLU A 64 -16.26 14.43 -19.55
N GLY A 65 -17.47 14.48 -18.97
CA GLY A 65 -18.31 13.30 -18.82
C GLY A 65 -17.94 12.39 -17.64
N TYR A 66 -17.04 12.80 -16.75
CA TYR A 66 -16.70 12.03 -15.55
C TYR A 66 -17.94 11.72 -14.70
N LYS A 67 -18.19 10.42 -14.48
CA LYS A 67 -19.26 9.97 -13.59
C LYS A 67 -18.69 9.79 -12.18
N PHE A 68 -19.29 10.51 -11.22
CA PHE A 68 -18.92 10.38 -9.83
C PHE A 68 -19.39 9.02 -9.29
N GLU A 69 -18.42 8.21 -8.89
CA GLU A 69 -18.64 6.92 -8.22
C GLU A 69 -17.97 6.97 -6.86
N TRP A 70 -18.75 7.10 -5.80
CA TRP A 70 -18.27 7.32 -4.43
C TRP A 70 -17.23 6.29 -3.96
N TRP A 71 -17.37 5.03 -4.38
CA TRP A 71 -16.48 3.95 -3.96
C TRP A 71 -15.03 4.15 -4.45
N LYS A 72 -14.80 4.85 -5.56
CA LYS A 72 -13.46 5.18 -6.06
C LYS A 72 -12.67 6.09 -5.10
N PHE A 73 -13.37 6.79 -4.22
CA PHE A 73 -12.75 7.66 -3.22
C PHE A 73 -12.43 6.95 -1.90
N THR A 74 -12.85 5.69 -1.73
CA THR A 74 -12.56 4.91 -0.52
C THR A 74 -11.10 4.52 -0.38
N GLY A 75 -10.31 4.59 -1.45
CA GLY A 75 -8.87 4.28 -1.43
C GLY A 75 -8.10 5.07 -0.35
N GLY A 76 -8.45 6.34 -0.13
CA GLY A 76 -7.86 7.13 0.95
C GLY A 76 -8.15 6.57 2.34
N LEU A 77 -9.38 6.11 2.58
CA LEU A 77 -9.77 5.48 3.86
C LEU A 77 -9.02 4.16 4.08
N LEU A 78 -8.90 3.34 3.04
CA LEU A 78 -8.10 2.11 3.09
C LEU A 78 -6.62 2.40 3.35
N GLY A 79 -6.09 3.49 2.78
CA GLY A 79 -4.75 3.98 3.09
C GLY A 79 -4.57 4.35 4.55
N VAL A 80 -5.53 5.08 5.14
CA VAL A 80 -5.52 5.43 6.57
C VAL A 80 -5.52 4.17 7.43
N LEU A 81 -6.38 3.18 7.12
CA LEU A 81 -6.42 1.90 7.82
C LEU A 81 -5.04 1.20 7.74
N TYR A 82 -4.47 1.10 6.53
CA TYR A 82 -3.18 0.47 6.29
C TYR A 82 -2.05 1.14 7.10
N VAL A 83 -1.87 2.46 6.95
CA VAL A 83 -0.78 3.18 7.62
C VAL A 83 -0.92 3.12 9.14
N THR A 84 -2.14 3.31 9.66
CA THR A 84 -2.38 3.23 11.10
C THR A 84 -2.12 1.83 11.65
N ALA A 85 -2.52 0.77 10.93
CA ALA A 85 -2.23 -0.61 11.32
C ALA A 85 -0.72 -0.87 11.37
N VAL A 86 0.05 -0.41 10.36
CA VAL A 86 1.52 -0.52 10.33
C VAL A 86 2.15 0.19 11.52
N VAL A 87 1.74 1.43 11.78
CA VAL A 87 2.25 2.26 12.88
C VAL A 87 1.95 1.62 14.25
N LEU A 88 0.85 0.90 14.38
CA LEU A 88 0.51 0.17 15.60
C LEU A 88 1.28 -1.15 15.73
N ALA A 89 1.45 -1.89 14.64
CA ALA A 89 2.03 -3.23 14.64
C ALA A 89 3.57 -3.21 14.68
N ALA A 90 4.21 -2.40 13.84
CA ALA A 90 5.66 -2.43 13.66
C ALA A 90 6.48 -2.27 14.96
N PRO A 91 6.13 -1.38 15.90
CA PRO A 91 6.86 -1.28 17.17
C PRO A 91 6.65 -2.47 18.12
N ARG A 92 5.62 -3.29 17.89
CA ARG A 92 5.28 -4.43 18.75
C ARG A 92 5.85 -5.75 18.27
N ILE A 93 5.83 -5.97 16.96
CA ILE A 93 6.22 -7.25 16.35
C ILE A 93 7.43 -7.10 15.42
N GLY A 94 8.02 -5.90 15.32
CA GLY A 94 9.08 -5.58 14.37
C GLY A 94 8.55 -5.17 12.99
N ALA A 95 9.27 -4.28 12.32
CA ALA A 95 8.87 -3.78 10.99
C ALA A 95 8.87 -4.90 9.93
N GLY A 96 9.87 -5.79 9.98
CA GLY A 96 9.96 -6.94 9.06
C GLY A 96 8.76 -7.87 9.17
N ASN A 97 8.39 -8.26 10.38
CA ASN A 97 7.22 -9.11 10.64
C ASN A 97 5.92 -8.41 10.21
N ALA A 98 5.72 -7.15 10.60
CA ALA A 98 4.52 -6.40 10.24
C ALA A 98 4.35 -6.34 8.71
N LEU A 99 5.41 -5.99 7.98
CA LEU A 99 5.38 -5.92 6.52
C LEU A 99 5.19 -7.29 5.87
N ALA A 100 5.80 -8.35 6.41
CA ALA A 100 5.64 -9.70 5.88
C ALA A 100 4.17 -10.18 5.94
N PHE A 101 3.49 -9.98 7.07
CA PHE A 101 2.06 -10.30 7.20
C PHE A 101 1.17 -9.44 6.28
N ILE A 102 1.48 -8.15 6.18
CA ILE A 102 0.75 -7.23 5.29
C ILE A 102 0.89 -7.66 3.84
N VAL A 103 2.11 -7.95 3.39
CA VAL A 103 2.38 -8.44 2.03
C VAL A 103 1.66 -9.75 1.77
N GLY A 104 1.65 -10.68 2.72
CA GLY A 104 0.88 -11.92 2.63
C GLY A 104 -0.61 -11.65 2.40
N GLY A 105 -1.23 -10.80 3.21
CA GLY A 105 -2.62 -10.40 3.06
C GLY A 105 -2.91 -9.69 1.73
N GLN A 106 -2.00 -8.81 1.29
CA GLN A 106 -2.11 -8.12 -0.01
C GLN A 106 -2.10 -9.10 -1.19
N PHE A 107 -1.23 -10.12 -1.18
CA PHE A 107 -1.18 -11.11 -2.26
C PHE A 107 -2.42 -11.98 -2.31
N VAL A 108 -2.97 -12.39 -1.16
CA VAL A 108 -4.24 -13.13 -1.12
C VAL A 108 -5.38 -12.28 -1.72
N ALA A 109 -5.51 -11.04 -1.28
CA ALA A 109 -6.52 -10.13 -1.82
C ALA A 109 -6.31 -9.85 -3.31
N ALA A 110 -5.08 -9.61 -3.74
CA ALA A 110 -4.74 -9.32 -5.12
C ALA A 110 -5.11 -10.45 -6.07
N ILE A 111 -4.87 -11.73 -5.70
CA ILE A 111 -5.30 -12.86 -6.54
C ILE A 111 -6.81 -12.95 -6.68
N ILE A 112 -7.57 -12.64 -5.64
CA ILE A 112 -9.03 -12.61 -5.70
C ILE A 112 -9.48 -11.49 -6.66
N ILE A 113 -8.94 -10.29 -6.50
CA ILE A 113 -9.23 -9.13 -7.36
C ILE A 113 -8.91 -9.45 -8.82
N ASP A 114 -7.72 -9.97 -9.09
CA ASP A 114 -7.25 -10.33 -10.43
C ASP A 114 -8.11 -11.45 -11.07
N HIS A 115 -8.52 -12.44 -10.26
CA HIS A 115 -9.31 -13.58 -10.76
C HIS A 115 -10.65 -13.12 -11.32
N TYR A 116 -11.32 -12.21 -10.61
CA TYR A 116 -12.63 -11.68 -10.99
C TYR A 116 -12.55 -10.40 -11.84
N GLY A 117 -11.36 -9.81 -12.03
CA GLY A 117 -11.18 -8.54 -12.74
C GLY A 117 -11.88 -7.38 -12.06
N TRP A 118 -11.93 -7.37 -10.72
CA TRP A 118 -12.56 -6.30 -10.00
C TRP A 118 -11.85 -4.96 -10.24
N MET A 119 -12.60 -3.86 -10.17
CA MET A 119 -12.10 -2.49 -10.33
C MET A 119 -11.46 -2.24 -11.71
N ASP A 120 -11.99 -2.87 -12.76
CA ASP A 120 -11.51 -2.77 -14.14
C ASP A 120 -10.04 -3.21 -14.34
N LEU A 121 -9.52 -4.02 -13.44
CA LEU A 121 -8.19 -4.60 -13.58
C LEU A 121 -8.19 -5.77 -14.57
N PRO A 122 -7.05 -6.03 -15.25
CA PRO A 122 -6.93 -7.15 -16.18
C PRO A 122 -7.24 -8.47 -15.49
N VAL A 123 -8.17 -9.25 -16.06
CA VAL A 123 -8.49 -10.59 -15.56
C VAL A 123 -7.28 -11.50 -15.69
N THR A 124 -6.80 -12.00 -14.57
CA THR A 124 -5.73 -12.99 -14.50
C THR A 124 -6.17 -14.12 -13.58
N PRO A 125 -6.66 -15.26 -14.15
CA PRO A 125 -7.20 -16.34 -13.37
C PRO A 125 -6.21 -16.89 -12.32
N ALA A 126 -6.75 -17.29 -11.18
CA ALA A 126 -5.97 -17.99 -10.17
C ALA A 126 -5.53 -19.36 -10.73
N SER A 127 -4.26 -19.46 -11.11
CA SER A 127 -3.66 -20.71 -11.53
C SER A 127 -3.07 -21.47 -10.35
N LEU A 128 -2.87 -22.78 -10.51
CA LEU A 128 -2.21 -23.59 -9.49
C LEU A 128 -0.82 -23.03 -9.13
N THR A 129 -0.08 -22.54 -10.11
CA THR A 129 1.23 -21.92 -9.91
C THR A 129 1.14 -20.67 -9.01
N ARG A 130 0.13 -19.80 -9.21
CA ARG A 130 -0.09 -18.62 -8.38
C ARG A 130 -0.47 -19.00 -6.95
N ILE A 131 -1.31 -20.03 -6.78
CA ILE A 131 -1.71 -20.54 -5.46
C ILE A 131 -0.48 -21.11 -4.73
N ILE A 132 0.34 -21.93 -5.40
CA ILE A 132 1.59 -22.44 -4.83
C ILE A 132 2.51 -21.28 -4.44
N GLY A 133 2.64 -20.25 -5.28
CA GLY A 133 3.43 -19.05 -4.98
C GLY A 133 2.98 -18.36 -3.69
N ILE A 134 1.67 -18.20 -3.47
CA ILE A 134 1.14 -17.66 -2.20
C ILE A 134 1.46 -18.56 -1.01
N VAL A 135 1.28 -19.87 -1.14
CA VAL A 135 1.59 -20.81 -0.06
C VAL A 135 3.06 -20.71 0.34
N LEU A 136 3.96 -20.64 -0.65
CA LEU A 136 5.40 -20.46 -0.40
C LEU A 136 5.70 -19.09 0.26
N LEU A 137 5.02 -18.03 -0.18
CA LEU A 137 5.15 -16.71 0.43
C LEU A 137 4.69 -16.71 1.89
N LEU A 138 3.54 -17.31 2.20
CA LEU A 138 3.04 -17.42 3.57
C LEU A 138 3.94 -18.31 4.43
N ALA A 139 4.51 -19.37 3.87
CA ALA A 139 5.52 -20.18 4.55
C ALA A 139 6.78 -19.36 4.84
N GLY A 140 7.23 -18.51 3.90
CA GLY A 140 8.33 -17.56 4.12
C GLY A 140 8.03 -16.54 5.22
N VAL A 141 6.81 -15.98 5.25
CA VAL A 141 6.34 -15.08 6.32
C VAL A 141 6.41 -15.79 7.68
N TYR A 142 5.95 -17.04 7.75
CA TYR A 142 6.02 -17.84 8.97
C TYR A 142 7.46 -18.06 9.46
N LEU A 143 8.39 -18.30 8.53
CA LEU A 143 9.81 -18.46 8.88
C LEU A 143 10.43 -17.15 9.41
N ILE A 144 10.09 -16.02 8.82
CA ILE A 144 10.54 -14.69 9.28
C ILE A 144 10.04 -14.41 10.71
N GLN A 145 8.82 -14.85 11.03
CA GLN A 145 8.25 -14.64 12.36
C GLN A 145 8.92 -15.48 13.45
N LYS A 146 9.51 -16.62 13.07
CA LYS A 146 10.01 -17.61 14.05
C LYS A 146 11.32 -17.18 14.72
N GLU A 147 12.00 -16.18 14.18
CA GLU A 147 13.22 -15.58 14.78
C GLU A 147 12.88 -14.39 15.70
#